data_ebbb7d54b13a4d50c8f12cfb566f7498
#
_entry.id   ebbb7d54b13a4d50c8f12cfb566f7498
#
_cell.length_a   1.000
_cell.length_b   1.000
_cell.length_c   1.000
_cell.angle_alpha   90.00
_cell.angle_beta   90.00
_cell.angle_gamma   90.00
#
_symmetry.space_group_name_H-M   'P 1'
#
loop_
_entity.id
_entity.type
_entity.pdbx_description
1 polymer ?
#
loop_
_entity_poly.entity_id
_entity_poly.type
_entity_poly.pdbx_seq_one_letter_code
_entity_poly.pdbx_strand_id
1 'polypeptide(L)'
;MFSTTRLTTSAPRAPPHNGAFHPDSAALLLVNTRLPFKIFKTQHFTSEEERLVVTEADTGQRIVRKINGPPAAEEYARVVGAHVGDLNPMRFAATPVVVTIDGTDYVRSIQRANPDGSLTFFCAIDEGLVLRVVRGVDLLGNLERTFDTIRAEIGPFQLVMACDCILRNLEMTQSGAKEAVADLLRNNHVVGFSTYGEQYHGVHVNQTLTGIALGYPREGHDL
;
A
#
# COMPACT_ATOMS: atom_id res chain seq x y z
N MET A 1 8.54 0.78 -13.77
CA MET A 1 9.29 1.82 -13.07
C MET A 1 9.15 1.52 -11.59
N PHE A 2 10.22 1.05 -10.95
CA PHE A 2 10.19 0.74 -9.51
C PHE A 2 10.60 1.99 -8.75
N SER A 3 9.81 2.37 -7.75
CA SER A 3 10.10 3.53 -6.92
C SER A 3 10.77 3.09 -5.63
N THR A 4 11.81 3.79 -5.26
CA THR A 4 12.40 3.68 -3.93
C THR A 4 11.70 4.67 -3.01
N THR A 5 10.92 4.19 -2.07
CA THR A 5 10.39 5.03 -0.99
C THR A 5 11.49 5.26 0.04
N ARG A 6 11.95 6.49 0.17
CA ARG A 6 12.90 6.89 1.21
C ARG A 6 12.18 6.88 2.56
N LEU A 7 12.52 5.94 3.41
CA LEU A 7 12.05 5.91 4.79
C LEU A 7 13.16 6.40 5.71
N THR A 8 12.88 7.44 6.45
CA THR A 8 13.73 7.93 7.55
C THR A 8 13.60 6.99 8.75
N THR A 9 14.33 5.89 8.74
CA THR A 9 14.63 5.09 9.92
C THR A 9 16.14 4.86 9.98
N SER A 10 16.68 4.82 11.17
CA SER A 10 18.10 4.88 11.53
C SER A 10 19.01 3.72 11.06
N ALA A 11 18.57 2.89 10.13
CA ALA A 11 19.43 1.88 9.49
C ALA A 11 19.54 2.17 7.98
N PRO A 12 20.74 2.16 7.40
CA PRO A 12 20.91 2.31 5.96
C PRO A 12 20.23 1.16 5.25
N ARG A 13 19.17 1.48 4.51
CA ARG A 13 18.48 0.52 3.65
C ARG A 13 18.96 0.73 2.24
N ALA A 14 19.64 -0.25 1.72
CA ALA A 14 20.23 -0.19 0.39
C ALA A 14 19.70 -1.38 -0.43
N PRO A 15 19.36 -1.20 -1.71
CA PRO A 15 19.09 -2.34 -2.57
C PRO A 15 20.39 -3.14 -2.77
N PRO A 16 20.32 -4.48 -2.80
CA PRO A 16 21.46 -5.31 -3.14
C PRO A 16 21.78 -5.13 -4.62
N HIS A 17 23.04 -4.83 -4.94
CA HIS A 17 23.57 -4.82 -6.28
C HIS A 17 24.93 -5.50 -6.29
N ASN A 18 25.14 -6.47 -7.17
CA ASN A 18 26.36 -7.28 -7.24
C ASN A 18 26.79 -7.87 -5.88
N GLY A 19 25.82 -8.32 -5.05
CA GLY A 19 26.09 -8.93 -3.75
C GLY A 19 26.42 -7.94 -2.62
N ALA A 20 26.35 -6.63 -2.88
CA ALA A 20 26.57 -5.58 -1.87
C ALA A 20 25.35 -4.67 -1.71
N PHE A 21 25.17 -4.13 -0.51
CA PHE A 21 24.15 -3.12 -0.23
C PHE A 21 24.73 -1.72 -0.41
N HIS A 22 24.03 -0.86 -1.14
CA HIS A 22 24.45 0.50 -1.45
C HIS A 22 23.47 1.51 -0.83
N PRO A 23 23.91 2.37 0.11
CA PRO A 23 23.04 3.42 0.65
C PRO A 23 22.73 4.47 -0.44
N ASP A 24 21.60 5.17 -0.27
CA ASP A 24 21.16 6.26 -1.16
C ASP A 24 21.11 5.87 -2.65
N SER A 25 20.81 4.62 -2.92
CA SER A 25 20.79 4.03 -4.26
C SER A 25 19.42 3.47 -4.63
N ALA A 26 19.18 3.36 -5.92
CA ALA A 26 18.01 2.68 -6.48
C ALA A 26 18.46 1.59 -7.44
N ALA A 27 17.78 0.44 -7.40
CA ALA A 27 17.91 -0.60 -8.41
C ALA A 27 16.83 -0.42 -9.47
N LEU A 28 17.23 -0.33 -10.74
CA LEU A 28 16.32 -0.26 -11.87
C LEU A 28 16.44 -1.55 -12.67
N LEU A 29 15.30 -2.21 -12.87
CA LEU A 29 15.18 -3.36 -13.76
C LEU A 29 14.37 -2.95 -14.99
N LEU A 30 15.00 -3.01 -16.16
CA LEU A 30 14.34 -2.83 -17.45
C LEU A 30 14.17 -4.19 -18.09
N VAL A 31 12.93 -4.56 -18.39
CA VAL A 31 12.59 -5.85 -19.01
C VAL A 31 11.94 -5.59 -20.36
N ASN A 32 12.50 -6.20 -21.41
CA ASN A 32 11.87 -6.31 -22.72
C ASN A 32 11.43 -7.76 -22.92
N THR A 33 10.14 -7.98 -23.13
CA THR A 33 9.56 -9.31 -23.21
C THR A 33 8.46 -9.42 -24.24
N ARG A 34 8.30 -10.59 -24.86
CA ARG A 34 7.15 -10.95 -25.70
C ARG A 34 6.07 -11.70 -24.91
N LEU A 35 6.35 -12.04 -23.65
CA LEU A 35 5.36 -12.68 -22.78
C LEU A 35 4.19 -11.74 -22.53
N PRO A 36 2.96 -12.22 -22.53
CA PRO A 36 1.84 -11.42 -22.05
C PRO A 36 2.09 -11.04 -20.59
N PHE A 37 1.84 -9.78 -20.24
CA PHE A 37 2.04 -9.33 -18.87
C PHE A 37 0.96 -8.34 -18.44
N LYS A 38 0.75 -8.26 -17.14
CA LYS A 38 -0.15 -7.28 -16.52
C LYS A 38 0.50 -6.67 -15.29
N ILE A 39 0.56 -5.34 -15.26
CA ILE A 39 0.92 -4.59 -14.05
C ILE A 39 -0.38 -4.42 -13.25
N PHE A 40 -0.33 -4.66 -11.94
CA PHE A 40 -1.51 -4.58 -11.11
C PHE A 40 -1.24 -3.91 -9.77
N LYS A 41 -2.29 -3.37 -9.20
CA LYS A 41 -2.41 -2.93 -7.81
C LYS A 41 -3.71 -3.50 -7.26
N THR A 42 -3.70 -4.09 -6.08
CA THR A 42 -4.91 -4.50 -5.37
C THR A 42 -4.96 -3.88 -3.99
N GLN A 43 -6.15 -3.48 -3.58
CA GLN A 43 -6.49 -3.01 -2.25
C GLN A 43 -7.92 -3.48 -1.93
N HIS A 44 -8.22 -3.71 -0.65
CA HIS A 44 -9.47 -4.36 -0.22
C HIS A 44 -10.24 -3.49 0.78
N PHE A 45 -10.43 -2.22 0.43
CA PHE A 45 -11.11 -1.25 1.30
C PHE A 45 -12.37 -0.71 0.66
N THR A 46 -13.37 -0.41 1.52
CA THR A 46 -14.58 0.32 1.16
C THR A 46 -14.56 1.66 1.89
N SER A 47 -14.79 2.75 1.14
CA SER A 47 -14.82 4.11 1.69
C SER A 47 -16.10 4.38 2.47
N GLU A 48 -15.96 5.06 3.60
CA GLU A 48 -17.08 5.65 4.34
C GLU A 48 -17.43 7.03 3.78
N GLU A 49 -18.62 7.52 4.09
CA GLU A 49 -19.09 8.82 3.55
C GLU A 49 -18.44 10.02 4.25
N GLU A 50 -18.01 9.85 5.50
CA GLU A 50 -17.49 10.96 6.31
C GLU A 50 -16.15 11.47 5.79
N ARG A 51 -16.05 12.80 5.65
CA ARG A 51 -14.89 13.49 5.10
C ARG A 51 -14.03 14.08 6.21
N LEU A 52 -12.74 13.90 6.10
CA LEU A 52 -11.72 14.44 6.96
C LEU A 52 -10.88 15.44 6.15
N VAL A 53 -11.13 16.73 6.33
CA VAL A 53 -10.38 17.78 5.62
C VAL A 53 -9.15 18.16 6.44
N VAL A 54 -7.97 18.04 5.85
CA VAL A 54 -6.70 18.49 6.47
C VAL A 54 -6.71 20.02 6.50
N THR A 55 -6.82 20.62 7.70
CA THR A 55 -6.91 22.06 7.86
C THR A 55 -5.62 22.71 8.35
N GLU A 56 -4.65 21.91 8.82
CA GLU A 56 -3.30 22.38 9.17
C GLU A 56 -2.31 21.21 9.06
N ALA A 57 -1.23 21.39 8.29
CA ALA A 57 -0.20 20.36 8.11
C ALA A 57 1.21 20.95 8.01
N ASP A 58 2.19 20.16 8.47
CA ASP A 58 3.61 20.31 8.15
C ASP A 58 3.96 19.32 7.03
N THR A 59 3.95 19.79 5.80
CA THR A 59 4.13 18.96 4.61
C THR A 59 5.54 18.37 4.54
N GLY A 60 6.56 19.11 5.01
CA GLY A 60 7.96 18.66 5.03
C GLY A 60 8.18 17.49 5.97
N GLN A 61 7.47 17.43 7.08
CA GLN A 61 7.56 16.36 8.08
C GLN A 61 6.43 15.32 7.93
N ARG A 62 5.48 15.53 7.02
CA ARG A 62 4.29 14.67 6.82
C ARG A 62 3.44 14.58 8.10
N ILE A 63 3.27 15.69 8.80
CA ILE A 63 2.50 15.79 10.03
C ILE A 63 1.21 16.57 9.75
N VAL A 64 0.07 15.98 10.07
CA VAL A 64 -1.24 16.65 10.09
C VAL A 64 -1.52 17.10 11.51
N ARG A 65 -1.65 18.40 11.72
CA ARG A 65 -1.94 18.99 13.03
C ARG A 65 -3.43 19.06 13.31
N LYS A 66 -4.22 19.44 12.32
CA LYS A 66 -5.67 19.57 12.45
C LYS A 66 -6.41 18.94 11.28
N ILE A 67 -7.54 18.35 11.61
CA ILE A 67 -8.53 17.83 10.66
C ILE A 67 -9.88 18.44 11.03
N ASN A 68 -10.59 19.01 10.06
CA ASN A 68 -11.89 19.68 10.25
C ASN A 68 -11.87 20.80 11.33
N GLY A 69 -10.67 21.27 11.75
CA GLY A 69 -10.44 22.28 12.79
C GLY A 69 -9.90 21.76 14.12
N PRO A 70 -10.43 20.68 14.72
CA PRO A 70 -9.87 20.02 15.90
C PRO A 70 -8.46 19.41 15.68
N PRO A 71 -7.73 19.05 16.78
CA PRO A 71 -6.52 18.24 16.69
C PRO A 71 -6.76 16.96 15.89
N ALA A 72 -5.80 16.61 15.01
CA ALA A 72 -5.98 15.55 14.03
C ALA A 72 -6.26 14.17 14.65
N ALA A 73 -5.59 13.85 15.77
CA ALA A 73 -5.80 12.59 16.48
C ALA A 73 -7.19 12.50 17.13
N GLU A 74 -7.71 13.60 17.64
CA GLU A 74 -9.05 13.66 18.25
C GLU A 74 -10.13 13.45 17.19
N GLU A 75 -10.03 14.18 16.07
CA GLU A 75 -11.03 14.09 15.01
C GLU A 75 -10.99 12.72 14.32
N TYR A 76 -9.81 12.17 14.07
CA TYR A 76 -9.70 10.81 13.54
C TYR A 76 -10.29 9.78 14.52
N ALA A 77 -9.95 9.87 15.82
CA ALA A 77 -10.48 8.97 16.85
C ALA A 77 -12.01 9.03 16.92
N ARG A 78 -12.60 10.25 16.85
CA ARG A 78 -14.04 10.45 16.81
C ARG A 78 -14.69 9.69 15.65
N VAL A 79 -14.14 9.83 14.44
CA VAL A 79 -14.69 9.21 13.23
C VAL A 79 -14.57 7.67 13.25
N VAL A 80 -13.46 7.15 13.75
CA VAL A 80 -13.27 5.68 13.81
C VAL A 80 -13.90 5.04 15.07
N GLY A 81 -14.56 5.84 15.92
CA GLY A 81 -15.21 5.36 17.14
C GLY A 81 -14.21 4.83 18.19
N ALA A 82 -13.06 5.50 18.36
CA ALA A 82 -12.00 5.11 19.29
C ALA A 82 -11.67 6.23 20.27
N HIS A 83 -10.91 5.94 21.33
CA HIS A 83 -10.28 6.95 22.17
C HIS A 83 -8.88 7.28 21.59
N VAL A 84 -8.44 8.53 21.78
CA VAL A 84 -7.09 8.98 21.30
C VAL A 84 -5.98 8.09 21.89
N GLY A 85 -6.10 7.65 23.14
CA GLY A 85 -5.14 6.76 23.78
C GLY A 85 -5.04 5.35 23.18
N ASP A 86 -6.05 4.93 22.38
CA ASP A 86 -6.10 3.62 21.72
C ASP A 86 -5.53 3.68 20.28
N LEU A 87 -5.10 4.88 19.83
CA LEU A 87 -4.53 5.04 18.51
C LEU A 87 -3.11 4.45 18.45
N ASN A 88 -2.99 3.34 17.77
CA ASN A 88 -1.76 2.58 17.59
C ASN A 88 -1.63 2.08 16.15
N PRO A 89 -0.47 1.56 15.71
CA PRO A 89 -0.26 1.08 14.35
C PRO A 89 -1.29 0.04 13.88
N MET A 90 -1.77 -0.82 14.77
CA MET A 90 -2.78 -1.84 14.45
C MET A 90 -4.13 -1.19 14.11
N ARG A 91 -4.55 -0.18 14.89
CA ARG A 91 -5.77 0.59 14.64
C ARG A 91 -5.68 1.33 13.31
N PHE A 92 -4.56 1.98 13.02
CA PHE A 92 -4.34 2.68 11.76
C PHE A 92 -4.33 1.73 10.55
N ALA A 93 -3.83 0.50 10.71
CA ALA A 93 -3.90 -0.51 9.68
C ALA A 93 -5.33 -1.00 9.42
N ALA A 94 -6.16 -1.14 10.46
CA ALA A 94 -7.53 -1.62 10.34
C ALA A 94 -8.52 -0.57 9.79
N THR A 95 -8.26 0.72 10.03
CA THR A 95 -9.11 1.84 9.62
C THR A 95 -8.30 2.95 8.95
N PRO A 96 -7.63 2.67 7.82
CA PRO A 96 -6.81 3.67 7.15
C PRO A 96 -7.65 4.78 6.55
N VAL A 97 -6.99 5.83 6.07
CA VAL A 97 -7.65 6.89 5.31
C VAL A 97 -7.21 6.85 3.85
N VAL A 98 -8.08 7.31 2.97
CA VAL A 98 -7.81 7.41 1.52
C VAL A 98 -7.98 8.83 1.03
N VAL A 99 -7.27 9.16 -0.04
CA VAL A 99 -7.58 10.30 -0.92
C VAL A 99 -8.10 9.74 -2.24
N THR A 100 -9.16 10.34 -2.77
CA THR A 100 -9.68 9.97 -4.09
C THR A 100 -9.08 10.90 -5.14
N ILE A 101 -8.41 10.34 -6.13
CA ILE A 101 -7.83 11.05 -7.28
C ILE A 101 -8.39 10.39 -8.54
N ASP A 102 -9.04 11.18 -9.40
CA ASP A 102 -9.68 10.70 -10.64
C ASP A 102 -10.57 9.47 -10.43
N GLY A 103 -11.36 9.47 -9.35
CA GLY A 103 -12.27 8.39 -9.00
C GLY A 103 -11.61 7.12 -8.44
N THR A 104 -10.30 7.14 -8.24
CA THR A 104 -9.55 6.02 -7.64
C THR A 104 -9.09 6.38 -6.23
N ASP A 105 -9.34 5.47 -5.29
CA ASP A 105 -8.92 5.62 -3.91
C ASP A 105 -7.46 5.20 -3.73
N TYR A 106 -6.70 6.07 -3.05
CA TYR A 106 -5.31 5.84 -2.68
C TYR A 106 -5.15 5.94 -1.18
N VAL A 107 -4.74 4.86 -0.54
CA VAL A 107 -4.53 4.83 0.91
C VAL A 107 -3.40 5.77 1.30
N ARG A 108 -3.67 6.56 2.34
CA ARG A 108 -2.73 7.44 3.03
C ARG A 108 -2.56 6.92 4.46
N SER A 109 -1.56 6.10 4.67
CA SER A 109 -1.41 5.42 5.96
C SER A 109 -0.84 6.33 7.03
N ILE A 110 -1.51 6.34 8.20
CA ILE A 110 -1.03 6.99 9.40
C ILE A 110 0.06 6.11 10.02
N GLN A 111 1.18 6.73 10.38
CA GLN A 111 2.31 6.08 11.03
C GLN A 111 2.13 6.04 12.55
N ARG A 112 1.74 7.18 13.13
CA ARG A 112 1.57 7.33 14.59
C ARG A 112 0.75 8.57 14.94
N ALA A 113 0.14 8.52 16.13
CA ALA A 113 -0.33 9.71 16.83
C ALA A 113 0.82 10.28 17.67
N ASN A 114 0.96 11.61 17.66
CA ASN A 114 1.98 12.31 18.43
C ASN A 114 1.40 12.83 19.76
N PRO A 115 2.24 13.09 20.79
CA PRO A 115 1.75 13.59 22.09
C PRO A 115 1.04 14.94 22.02
N ASP A 116 1.29 15.74 20.99
CA ASP A 116 0.66 17.05 20.73
C ASP A 116 -0.72 16.94 20.02
N GLY A 117 -1.23 15.72 19.82
CA GLY A 117 -2.49 15.48 19.13
C GLY A 117 -2.41 15.51 17.61
N SER A 118 -1.22 15.68 17.03
CA SER A 118 -1.01 15.57 15.59
C SER A 118 -0.84 14.11 15.13
N LEU A 119 -0.99 13.87 13.81
CA LEU A 119 -0.79 12.57 13.18
C LEU A 119 0.37 12.63 12.18
N THR A 120 1.34 11.72 12.30
CA THR A 120 2.41 11.54 11.31
C THR A 120 1.99 10.50 10.27
N PHE A 121 2.24 10.77 9.00
CA PHE A 121 1.90 9.89 7.88
C PHE A 121 3.15 9.24 7.27
N PHE A 122 2.97 8.08 6.63
CA PHE A 122 4.03 7.45 5.84
C PHE A 122 4.26 8.13 4.49
N CYS A 123 3.25 8.79 3.95
CA CYS A 123 3.24 9.43 2.63
C CYS A 123 3.16 10.96 2.74
N ALA A 124 3.31 11.64 1.62
CA ALA A 124 3.09 13.09 1.52
C ALA A 124 1.64 13.46 1.84
N ILE A 125 1.47 14.54 2.57
CA ILE A 125 0.19 15.12 2.99
C ILE A 125 0.29 16.64 2.82
N ASP A 126 -0.78 17.24 2.30
CA ASP A 126 -0.92 18.68 2.12
C ASP A 126 -2.19 19.21 2.79
N GLU A 127 -2.19 20.49 3.11
CA GLU A 127 -3.41 21.20 3.54
C GLU A 127 -4.45 21.21 2.42
N GLY A 128 -5.72 21.14 2.81
CA GLY A 128 -6.83 21.08 1.87
C GLY A 128 -7.13 19.68 1.33
N LEU A 129 -6.29 18.67 1.61
CA LEU A 129 -6.59 17.28 1.24
C LEU A 129 -7.88 16.83 1.94
N VAL A 130 -8.77 16.23 1.15
CA VAL A 130 -9.99 15.59 1.65
C VAL A 130 -9.73 14.10 1.75
N LEU A 131 -9.67 13.61 2.97
CA LEU A 131 -9.50 12.21 3.29
C LEU A 131 -10.86 11.58 3.62
N ARG A 132 -10.98 10.27 3.44
CA ARG A 132 -12.10 9.45 3.93
C ARG A 132 -11.54 8.29 4.71
N VAL A 133 -12.21 7.91 5.81
CA VAL A 133 -11.91 6.65 6.49
C VAL A 133 -12.38 5.51 5.62
N VAL A 134 -11.61 4.44 5.57
CA VAL A 134 -11.98 3.20 4.89
C VAL A 134 -11.90 2.02 5.85
N ARG A 135 -12.69 1.00 5.57
CA ARG A 135 -12.65 -0.27 6.32
C ARG A 135 -12.23 -1.40 5.41
N GLY A 136 -11.39 -2.28 5.95
CA GLY A 136 -11.00 -3.50 5.28
C GLY A 136 -12.23 -4.40 5.07
N VAL A 137 -12.35 -4.92 3.85
CA VAL A 137 -13.26 -6.00 3.51
C VAL A 137 -12.47 -7.29 3.31
N ASP A 138 -13.07 -8.34 2.82
CA ASP A 138 -12.42 -9.62 2.56
C ASP A 138 -11.12 -9.51 1.74
N LEU A 139 -9.97 -9.46 2.44
CA LEU A 139 -8.63 -9.34 1.86
C LEU A 139 -8.31 -10.54 0.96
N LEU A 140 -8.62 -11.77 1.44
CA LEU A 140 -8.31 -13.00 0.71
C LEU A 140 -9.12 -13.09 -0.58
N GLY A 141 -10.44 -12.95 -0.50
CA GLY A 141 -11.30 -13.00 -1.67
C GLY A 141 -11.06 -11.83 -2.64
N ASN A 142 -10.62 -10.66 -2.15
CA ASN A 142 -10.18 -9.58 -3.03
C ASN A 142 -8.95 -9.98 -3.83
N LEU A 143 -7.98 -10.63 -3.20
CA LEU A 143 -6.76 -11.07 -3.85
C LEU A 143 -7.03 -12.20 -4.85
N GLU A 144 -7.90 -13.16 -4.51
CA GLU A 144 -8.38 -14.21 -5.41
C GLU A 144 -9.00 -13.63 -6.67
N ARG A 145 -9.99 -12.73 -6.51
CA ARG A 145 -10.63 -12.04 -7.65
C ARG A 145 -9.65 -11.25 -8.51
N THR A 146 -8.65 -10.62 -7.88
CA THR A 146 -7.60 -9.91 -8.62
C THR A 146 -6.81 -10.85 -9.51
N PHE A 147 -6.35 -11.98 -8.98
CA PHE A 147 -5.60 -12.96 -9.76
C PHE A 147 -6.45 -13.64 -10.83
N ASP A 148 -7.73 -13.91 -10.55
CA ASP A 148 -8.65 -14.47 -11.55
C ASP A 148 -8.87 -13.49 -12.71
N THR A 149 -9.05 -12.20 -12.41
CA THR A 149 -9.17 -11.16 -13.44
C THR A 149 -7.92 -11.07 -14.30
N ILE A 150 -6.74 -11.06 -13.69
CA ILE A 150 -5.48 -11.00 -14.44
C ILE A 150 -5.30 -12.28 -15.28
N ARG A 151 -5.63 -13.45 -14.72
CA ARG A 151 -5.55 -14.73 -15.44
C ARG A 151 -6.49 -14.79 -16.64
N ALA A 152 -7.67 -14.18 -16.54
CA ALA A 152 -8.59 -14.05 -17.67
C ALA A 152 -8.02 -13.19 -18.81
N GLU A 153 -7.18 -12.19 -18.49
CA GLU A 153 -6.57 -11.31 -19.49
C GLU A 153 -5.31 -11.90 -20.16
N ILE A 154 -4.41 -12.50 -19.38
CA ILE A 154 -3.09 -12.92 -19.87
C ILE A 154 -2.85 -14.42 -19.85
N GLY A 155 -3.81 -15.22 -19.39
CA GLY A 155 -3.68 -16.68 -19.22
C GLY A 155 -3.02 -17.08 -17.89
N PRO A 156 -2.66 -18.36 -17.73
CA PRO A 156 -1.97 -18.86 -16.55
C PRO A 156 -0.66 -18.10 -16.28
N PHE A 157 -0.31 -17.94 -15.00
CA PHE A 157 0.92 -17.23 -14.62
C PHE A 157 2.13 -18.16 -14.70
N GLN A 158 3.17 -17.70 -15.37
CA GLN A 158 4.51 -18.24 -15.27
C GLN A 158 5.22 -17.70 -14.02
N LEU A 159 5.05 -16.43 -13.74
CA LEU A 159 5.65 -15.74 -12.61
C LEU A 159 4.85 -14.49 -12.26
N VAL A 160 4.69 -14.22 -10.98
CA VAL A 160 4.21 -12.93 -10.48
C VAL A 160 5.29 -12.34 -9.58
N MET A 161 5.81 -11.18 -9.91
CA MET A 161 6.71 -10.41 -9.04
C MET A 161 5.88 -9.37 -8.30
N ALA A 162 5.90 -9.41 -6.97
CA ALA A 162 5.04 -8.54 -6.16
C ALA A 162 5.79 -7.84 -5.03
N CYS A 163 5.29 -6.64 -4.70
CA CYS A 163 5.67 -5.86 -3.53
C CYS A 163 4.46 -5.74 -2.62
N ASP A 164 4.58 -6.20 -1.38
CA ASP A 164 3.48 -6.24 -0.41
C ASP A 164 3.75 -5.28 0.74
N CYS A 165 2.86 -4.33 0.96
CA CYS A 165 3.00 -3.34 2.02
C CYS A 165 3.02 -4.03 3.40
N ILE A 166 3.96 -3.63 4.26
CA ILE A 166 4.09 -4.17 5.62
C ILE A 166 2.80 -4.03 6.44
N LEU A 167 1.99 -3.02 6.17
CA LEU A 167 0.72 -2.81 6.85
C LEU A 167 -0.30 -3.91 6.52
N ARG A 168 -0.26 -4.47 5.31
CA ARG A 168 -1.05 -5.66 4.95
C ARG A 168 -0.58 -6.88 5.73
N ASN A 169 0.74 -7.03 5.90
CA ASN A 169 1.30 -8.13 6.70
C ASN A 169 0.86 -8.05 8.16
N LEU A 170 0.80 -6.84 8.74
CA LEU A 170 0.24 -6.62 10.08
C LEU A 170 -1.23 -7.01 10.14
N GLU A 171 -2.03 -6.59 9.18
CA GLU A 171 -3.45 -6.92 9.08
C GLU A 171 -3.68 -8.44 8.94
N MET A 172 -2.96 -9.11 8.02
CA MET A 172 -3.03 -10.56 7.85
C MET A 172 -2.64 -11.32 9.11
N THR A 173 -1.66 -10.81 9.86
CA THR A 173 -1.24 -11.40 11.14
C THR A 173 -2.34 -11.26 12.19
N GLN A 174 -2.98 -10.10 12.27
CA GLN A 174 -4.04 -9.81 13.23
C GLN A 174 -5.32 -10.59 12.92
N SER A 175 -5.69 -10.71 11.65
CA SER A 175 -6.90 -11.43 11.22
C SER A 175 -6.73 -12.95 11.15
N GLY A 176 -5.50 -13.45 11.31
CA GLY A 176 -5.19 -14.87 11.12
C GLY A 176 -5.18 -15.34 9.66
N ALA A 177 -5.25 -14.43 8.69
CA ALA A 177 -5.32 -14.76 7.26
C ALA A 177 -3.96 -15.10 6.63
N LYS A 178 -2.85 -15.00 7.38
CA LYS A 178 -1.50 -15.06 6.84
C LYS A 178 -1.20 -16.35 6.08
N GLU A 179 -1.58 -17.50 6.63
CA GLU A 179 -1.34 -18.81 5.99
C GLU A 179 -2.16 -18.97 4.71
N ALA A 180 -3.45 -18.60 4.74
CA ALA A 180 -4.30 -18.67 3.56
C ALA A 180 -3.80 -17.78 2.43
N VAL A 181 -3.35 -16.56 2.74
CA VAL A 181 -2.73 -15.66 1.77
C VAL A 181 -1.41 -16.24 1.26
N ALA A 182 -0.57 -16.80 2.12
CA ALA A 182 0.69 -17.42 1.71
C ALA A 182 0.47 -18.60 0.76
N ASP A 183 -0.56 -19.41 0.99
CA ASP A 183 -0.95 -20.50 0.10
C ASP A 183 -1.43 -19.98 -1.26
N LEU A 184 -2.27 -18.95 -1.24
CA LEU A 184 -2.76 -18.32 -2.46
C LEU A 184 -1.60 -17.74 -3.29
N LEU A 185 -0.65 -17.05 -2.65
CA LEU A 185 0.53 -16.49 -3.32
C LEU A 185 1.42 -17.60 -3.92
N ARG A 186 1.68 -18.69 -3.16
CA ARG A 186 2.43 -19.85 -3.65
C ARG A 186 1.79 -20.49 -4.88
N ASN A 187 0.47 -20.72 -4.81
CA ASN A 187 -0.29 -21.34 -5.90
C ASN A 187 -0.36 -20.47 -7.16
N ASN A 188 -0.09 -19.18 -7.04
CA ASN A 188 -0.03 -18.24 -8.15
C ASN A 188 1.42 -17.88 -8.55
N HIS A 189 2.41 -18.65 -8.16
CA HIS A 189 3.83 -18.46 -8.49
C HIS A 189 4.35 -17.04 -8.14
N VAL A 190 3.90 -16.50 -6.99
CA VAL A 190 4.28 -15.16 -6.55
C VAL A 190 5.62 -15.21 -5.84
N VAL A 191 6.54 -14.35 -6.27
CA VAL A 191 7.79 -14.01 -5.59
C VAL A 191 7.82 -12.53 -5.29
N GLY A 192 8.46 -12.13 -4.20
CA GLY A 192 8.52 -10.72 -3.84
C GLY A 192 9.00 -10.49 -2.44
N PHE A 193 8.74 -9.29 -1.93
CA PHE A 193 9.16 -8.88 -0.61
C PHE A 193 8.20 -7.84 -0.01
N SER A 194 8.26 -7.70 1.31
CA SER A 194 7.50 -6.65 2.01
C SER A 194 8.16 -5.29 1.85
N THR A 195 7.32 -4.27 1.71
CA THR A 195 7.70 -2.87 1.52
C THR A 195 7.09 -1.99 2.60
N TYR A 196 7.55 -0.76 2.69
CA TYR A 196 6.93 0.26 3.54
C TYR A 196 5.99 1.20 2.76
N GLY A 197 5.74 0.90 1.54
CA GLY A 197 4.88 1.59 0.59
C GLY A 197 5.39 1.36 -0.82
N GLU A 198 4.49 1.35 -1.77
CA GLU A 198 4.75 1.11 -3.17
C GLU A 198 4.51 2.37 -3.99
N GLN A 199 4.87 2.33 -5.25
CA GLN A 199 4.50 3.33 -6.22
C GLN A 199 3.83 2.67 -7.41
N TYR A 200 2.66 3.19 -7.77
CA TYR A 200 1.86 2.70 -8.88
C TYR A 200 1.39 3.88 -9.74
N HIS A 201 1.70 3.85 -11.04
CA HIS A 201 1.39 4.96 -11.97
C HIS A 201 1.85 6.35 -11.48
N GLY A 202 3.01 6.42 -10.82
CA GLY A 202 3.54 7.69 -10.32
C GLY A 202 2.98 8.15 -8.97
N VAL A 203 2.00 7.44 -8.42
CA VAL A 203 1.39 7.74 -7.12
C VAL A 203 1.94 6.82 -6.04
N HIS A 204 2.33 7.38 -4.90
CA HIS A 204 2.67 6.60 -3.71
C HIS A 204 1.42 5.94 -3.14
N VAL A 205 1.50 4.64 -2.86
CA VAL A 205 0.40 3.83 -2.33
C VAL A 205 0.84 3.08 -1.08
N ASN A 206 -0.09 2.86 -0.17
CA ASN A 206 0.08 2.06 1.04
C ASN A 206 -1.02 1.01 1.14
N GLN A 207 -0.80 -0.01 1.97
CA GLN A 207 -1.73 -1.13 2.18
C GLN A 207 -2.20 -1.78 0.89
N THR A 208 -1.29 -1.88 -0.06
CA THR A 208 -1.51 -2.50 -1.37
C THR A 208 -0.62 -3.71 -1.56
N LEU A 209 -1.00 -4.60 -2.46
CA LEU A 209 -0.10 -5.49 -3.16
C LEU A 209 0.02 -4.96 -4.59
N THR A 210 1.22 -4.59 -4.99
CA THR A 210 1.53 -4.17 -6.36
C THR A 210 2.46 -5.17 -7.02
N GLY A 211 2.36 -5.32 -8.32
CA GLY A 211 3.22 -6.28 -9.00
C GLY A 211 3.06 -6.30 -10.50
N ILE A 212 3.80 -7.22 -11.10
CA ILE A 212 3.71 -7.60 -12.49
C ILE A 212 3.50 -9.11 -12.58
N ALA A 213 2.45 -9.52 -13.27
CA ALA A 213 2.19 -10.91 -13.64
C ALA A 213 2.67 -11.16 -15.07
N LEU A 214 3.38 -12.23 -15.27
CA LEU A 214 3.88 -12.71 -16.56
C LEU A 214 3.17 -14.03 -16.88
N GLY A 215 2.52 -14.09 -18.05
CA GLY A 215 1.91 -15.30 -18.57
C GLY A 215 2.87 -16.15 -19.39
N TYR A 216 2.39 -17.29 -19.87
CA TYR A 216 3.15 -18.12 -20.81
C TYR A 216 3.11 -17.53 -22.22
N PRO A 217 4.09 -17.86 -23.08
CA PRO A 217 4.04 -17.48 -24.50
C PRO A 217 2.73 -17.94 -25.13
N ARG A 218 2.13 -17.10 -25.96
CA ARG A 218 0.96 -17.52 -26.77
C ARG A 218 1.45 -18.39 -27.91
N GLU A 219 0.83 -19.54 -28.09
CA GLU A 219 1.13 -20.43 -29.24
C GLU A 219 0.91 -19.68 -30.54
N GLY A 220 1.87 -19.74 -31.46
CA GLY A 220 1.79 -19.14 -32.79
C GLY A 220 2.63 -17.87 -33.04
N HIS A 221 3.46 -17.42 -32.07
CA HIS A 221 4.48 -16.39 -32.30
C HIS A 221 5.84 -17.06 -32.06
N ASP A 222 6.42 -17.62 -33.13
CA ASP A 222 7.79 -18.13 -33.13
C ASP A 222 8.76 -17.08 -32.56
N LEU A 223 9.72 -17.57 -31.78
CA LEU A 223 10.80 -16.83 -31.11
C LEU A 223 11.68 -16.07 -32.11
#